data_b788032dc3481a466689a56c28713012
#
_entry.id   b788032dc3481a466689a56c28713012
#
_cell.length_a   1.000
_cell.length_b   1.000
_cell.length_c   1.000
_cell.angle_alpha   90.00
_cell.angle_beta   90.00
_cell.angle_gamma   90.00
#
_symmetry.space_group_name_H-M   'P 1'
#
loop_
_entity.id
_entity.type
_entity.pdbx_description
1 polymer ?
#
loop_
_entity_poly.entity_id
_entity_poly.type
_entity_poly.pdbx_seq_one_letter_code
_entity_poly.pdbx_strand_id
1 'polypeptide(L)'
;MPESSPTPGQTQVRVYISGTVQGVGYRYSTVHKAQQLGIKGWVRNLHDGRVEAVFEGDRATVKKMINWCYDGPPAAQVRDILIEHRQPQGLPNFETRY
;
A
#
# COMPACT_ATOMS: atom_id res chain seq x y z
N MET A 1 -9.95 22.75 -20.92
CA MET A 1 -8.99 21.94 -20.40
C MET A 1 -9.58 20.76 -19.70
N PRO A 2 -9.11 19.71 -20.00
CA PRO A 2 -9.72 18.52 -19.49
C PRO A 2 -9.27 18.28 -18.06
N GLU A 3 -10.21 18.36 -17.24
CA GLU A 3 -9.98 18.09 -15.87
C GLU A 3 -10.17 16.65 -15.56
N SER A 4 -10.49 15.86 -16.54
CA SER A 4 -10.60 14.42 -16.34
C SER A 4 -9.25 13.75 -16.20
N SER A 5 -8.17 14.43 -16.56
CA SER A 5 -6.83 13.87 -16.39
C SER A 5 -6.48 13.73 -14.92
N PRO A 6 -5.76 12.68 -14.56
CA PRO A 6 -5.26 12.56 -13.18
C PRO A 6 -4.41 13.77 -12.83
N THR A 7 -4.42 14.18 -11.58
CA THR A 7 -3.52 15.22 -11.09
C THR A 7 -2.08 14.80 -11.42
N PRO A 8 -1.28 15.67 -12.03
CA PRO A 8 0.12 15.34 -12.27
C PRO A 8 0.79 14.92 -10.98
N GLY A 9 1.57 13.85 -11.01
CA GLY A 9 2.24 13.33 -9.86
C GLY A 9 1.48 12.27 -9.08
N GLN A 10 0.20 12.03 -9.43
CA GLN A 10 -0.57 10.98 -8.78
C GLN A 10 -0.29 9.63 -9.41
N THR A 11 -0.28 8.57 -8.57
CA THR A 11 -0.10 7.21 -9.04
C THR A 11 -0.88 6.24 -8.16
N GLN A 12 -1.06 5.02 -8.65
CA GLN A 12 -1.55 3.91 -7.86
C GLN A 12 -0.64 2.72 -8.10
N VAL A 13 -0.33 2.00 -7.02
CA VAL A 13 0.43 0.75 -7.12
C VAL A 13 -0.33 -0.35 -6.39
N ARG A 14 -0.20 -1.58 -6.89
CA ARG A 14 -0.63 -2.77 -6.17
C ARG A 14 0.63 -3.52 -5.77
N VAL A 15 0.72 -3.92 -4.51
CA VAL A 15 1.91 -4.61 -3.99
C VAL A 15 1.51 -5.94 -3.39
N TYR A 16 2.40 -6.93 -3.54
CA TYR A 16 2.27 -8.25 -2.94
C TYR A 16 3.51 -8.47 -2.08
N ILE A 17 3.31 -8.59 -0.79
CA ILE A 17 4.39 -8.60 0.19
C ILE A 17 4.53 -10.02 0.73
N SER A 18 5.72 -10.59 0.57
CA SER A 18 6.04 -11.95 0.97
C SER A 18 6.98 -11.96 2.16
N GLY A 19 6.90 -13.00 2.98
CA GLY A 19 7.74 -13.19 4.15
C GLY A 19 6.90 -13.51 5.37
N THR A 20 7.42 -13.19 6.55
CA THR A 20 6.68 -13.29 7.80
C THR A 20 5.90 -12.00 7.97
N VAL A 21 4.70 -11.96 7.37
CA VAL A 21 3.91 -10.72 7.27
C VAL A 21 2.48 -10.88 7.76
N GLN A 22 2.01 -12.11 8.02
CA GLN A 22 0.69 -12.34 8.62
C GLN A 22 0.87 -12.71 10.08
N GLY A 23 -0.09 -12.30 10.93
CA GLY A 23 -0.04 -12.59 12.35
C GLY A 23 0.96 -11.74 13.13
N VAL A 24 1.47 -10.67 12.52
CA VAL A 24 2.49 -9.80 13.14
C VAL A 24 2.03 -8.34 13.21
N GLY A 25 0.74 -8.08 12.95
CA GLY A 25 0.21 -6.72 12.97
C GLY A 25 0.48 -5.93 11.70
N TYR A 26 0.83 -6.60 10.60
CA TYR A 26 1.23 -5.91 9.37
C TYR A 26 0.10 -5.05 8.80
N ARG A 27 -1.13 -5.61 8.70
CA ARG A 27 -2.26 -4.85 8.16
C ARG A 27 -2.57 -3.61 9.01
N TYR A 28 -2.60 -3.79 10.34
CA TYR A 28 -2.86 -2.68 11.25
C TYR A 28 -1.84 -1.57 11.07
N SER A 29 -0.56 -1.93 11.05
CA SER A 29 0.53 -0.96 10.88
C SER A 29 0.48 -0.29 9.51
N THR A 30 0.10 -1.04 8.48
CA THR A 30 -0.04 -0.50 7.13
C THR A 30 -1.13 0.56 7.06
N VAL A 31 -2.29 0.29 7.66
CA VAL A 31 -3.39 1.27 7.72
C VAL A 31 -2.92 2.53 8.45
N HIS A 32 -2.27 2.37 9.58
CA HIS A 32 -1.80 3.49 10.38
C HIS A 32 -0.80 4.35 9.59
N LYS A 33 0.17 3.69 8.94
CA LYS A 33 1.18 4.40 8.16
C LYS A 33 0.57 5.10 6.95
N ALA A 34 -0.34 4.45 6.26
CA ALA A 34 -1.01 5.02 5.09
C ALA A 34 -1.81 6.26 5.49
N GLN A 35 -2.53 6.20 6.60
CA GLN A 35 -3.29 7.35 7.09
C GLN A 35 -2.36 8.49 7.48
N GLN A 36 -1.25 8.19 8.10
CA GLN A 36 -0.25 9.20 8.48
C GLN A 36 0.29 9.91 7.23
N LEU A 37 0.50 9.19 6.15
CA LEU A 37 1.04 9.75 4.90
C LEU A 37 -0.03 10.30 3.97
N GLY A 38 -1.31 10.15 4.30
CA GLY A 38 -2.40 10.58 3.42
C GLY A 38 -2.59 9.69 2.20
N ILE A 39 -2.13 8.46 2.27
CA ILE A 39 -2.29 7.47 1.19
C ILE A 39 -3.71 6.90 1.24
N LYS A 40 -4.30 6.67 0.06
CA LYS A 40 -5.60 6.01 -0.09
C LYS A 40 -5.38 4.60 -0.59
N GLY A 41 -6.34 3.72 -0.33
CA GLY A 41 -6.26 2.34 -0.80
C GLY A 41 -6.78 1.34 0.21
N TRP A 42 -6.14 0.17 0.24
CA TRP A 42 -6.57 -0.90 1.14
C TRP A 42 -5.46 -1.93 1.29
N VAL A 43 -5.61 -2.80 2.31
CA VAL A 43 -4.66 -3.88 2.59
C VAL A 43 -5.44 -5.10 3.05
N ARG A 44 -5.00 -6.28 2.62
CA ARG A 44 -5.61 -7.55 3.04
C ARG A 44 -4.58 -8.67 3.07
N ASN A 45 -4.88 -9.72 3.84
CA ASN A 45 -4.11 -10.96 3.81
C ASN A 45 -4.59 -11.83 2.65
N LEU A 46 -3.66 -12.52 2.00
CA LEU A 46 -3.99 -13.54 1.01
C LEU A 46 -3.88 -14.92 1.65
N HIS A 47 -4.56 -15.89 1.04
CA HIS A 47 -4.54 -17.27 1.54
C HIS A 47 -3.17 -17.92 1.48
N ASP A 48 -2.30 -17.44 0.57
CA ASP A 48 -0.97 -18.01 0.40
C ASP A 48 0.07 -17.43 1.36
N GLY A 49 -0.36 -16.62 2.32
CA GLY A 49 0.52 -16.04 3.33
C GLY A 49 1.05 -14.66 3.01
N ARG A 50 0.83 -14.17 1.79
CA ARG A 50 1.24 -12.81 1.42
C ARG A 50 0.26 -11.78 1.95
N VAL A 51 0.70 -10.53 1.98
CA VAL A 51 -0.16 -9.37 2.18
C VAL A 51 -0.26 -8.65 0.85
N GLU A 52 -1.48 -8.30 0.45
CA GLU A 52 -1.73 -7.52 -0.75
C GLU A 52 -2.22 -6.15 -0.34
N ALA A 53 -1.72 -5.10 -1.00
CA ALA A 53 -2.18 -3.74 -0.74
C ALA A 53 -2.24 -2.92 -2.02
N VAL A 54 -3.10 -1.92 -2.01
CA VAL A 54 -3.17 -0.90 -3.05
C VAL A 54 -2.89 0.43 -2.39
N PHE A 55 -1.94 1.18 -2.95
CA PHE A 55 -1.57 2.51 -2.46
C PHE A 55 -1.78 3.52 -3.57
N GLU A 56 -2.52 4.59 -3.26
CA GLU A 56 -2.79 5.64 -4.22
C GLU A 56 -2.47 6.99 -3.58
N GLY A 57 -1.78 7.84 -4.33
CA GLY A 57 -1.43 9.16 -3.86
C GLY A 57 -0.34 9.78 -4.71
N ASP A 58 0.27 10.82 -4.17
CA ASP A 58 1.40 11.47 -4.78
C ASP A 58 2.56 10.48 -4.94
N ARG A 59 3.27 10.54 -6.08
CA ARG A 59 4.34 9.58 -6.38
C ARG A 59 5.40 9.52 -5.30
N ALA A 60 5.82 10.66 -4.80
CA ALA A 60 6.85 10.69 -3.75
C ALA A 60 6.34 10.04 -2.46
N THR A 61 5.08 10.27 -2.13
CA THR A 61 4.47 9.73 -0.92
C THR A 61 4.24 8.22 -1.05
N VAL A 62 3.80 7.77 -2.22
CA VAL A 62 3.64 6.34 -2.48
C VAL A 62 4.98 5.62 -2.37
N LYS A 63 6.05 6.25 -2.85
CA LYS A 63 7.39 5.67 -2.72
C LYS A 63 7.79 5.54 -1.25
N LYS A 64 7.49 6.54 -0.41
CA LYS A 64 7.73 6.43 1.02
C LYS A 64 6.96 5.28 1.64
N MET A 65 5.71 5.09 1.20
CA MET A 65 4.88 3.99 1.69
C MET A 65 5.49 2.63 1.33
N ILE A 66 5.94 2.48 0.08
CA ILE A 66 6.58 1.25 -0.36
C ILE A 66 7.86 0.99 0.44
N ASN A 67 8.67 2.03 0.64
CA ASN A 67 9.90 1.88 1.43
C ASN A 67 9.60 1.41 2.85
N TRP A 68 8.55 1.95 3.46
CA TRP A 68 8.13 1.50 4.78
C TRP A 68 7.72 0.02 4.77
N CYS A 69 7.07 -0.43 3.69
CA CYS A 69 6.61 -1.82 3.58
C CYS A 69 7.76 -2.83 3.65
N TYR A 70 8.96 -2.46 3.22
CA TYR A 70 10.12 -3.36 3.34
C TYR A 70 10.52 -3.58 4.80
N ASP A 71 10.27 -2.63 5.67
CA ASP A 71 10.53 -2.79 7.11
C ASP A 71 9.32 -3.38 7.81
N GLY A 72 8.14 -2.81 7.60
CA GLY A 72 6.94 -3.22 8.29
C GLY A 72 7.01 -3.00 9.80
N PRO A 73 6.10 -3.62 10.57
CA PRO A 73 6.17 -3.58 12.02
C PRO A 73 7.35 -4.43 12.54
N PRO A 74 7.74 -4.24 13.80
CA PRO A 74 8.97 -4.89 14.32
C PRO A 74 9.02 -6.40 14.20
N ALA A 75 7.87 -7.08 14.28
CA ALA A 75 7.85 -8.55 14.22
C ALA A 75 7.80 -9.09 12.79
N ALA A 76 7.68 -8.22 11.79
CA ALA A 76 7.64 -8.65 10.41
C ALA A 76 9.03 -8.92 9.86
N GLN A 77 9.11 -9.85 8.93
CA GLN A 77 10.32 -10.08 8.13
C GLN A 77 9.88 -10.14 6.67
N VAL A 78 10.16 -9.09 5.94
CA VAL A 78 9.78 -8.97 4.54
C VAL A 78 10.86 -9.60 3.68
N ARG A 79 10.46 -10.58 2.84
CA ARG A 79 11.37 -11.25 1.93
C ARG A 79 11.38 -10.59 0.57
N ASP A 80 10.21 -10.19 0.08
CA ASP A 80 10.08 -9.66 -1.26
C ASP A 80 8.80 -8.84 -1.39
N ILE A 81 8.80 -7.86 -2.29
CA ILE A 81 7.61 -7.09 -2.63
C ILE A 81 7.53 -7.02 -4.15
N LEU A 82 6.43 -7.56 -4.69
CA LEU A 82 6.11 -7.42 -6.11
C LEU A 82 5.26 -6.17 -6.28
N ILE A 83 5.62 -5.30 -7.21
CA ILE A 83 4.96 -4.01 -7.39
C ILE A 83 4.39 -3.92 -8.81
N GLU A 84 3.10 -3.59 -8.91
CA GLU A 84 2.43 -3.33 -10.18
C GLU A 84 1.96 -1.88 -10.21
N HIS A 85 2.33 -1.15 -11.25
CA HIS A 85 1.87 0.22 -11.42
C HIS A 85 0.51 0.25 -12.08
N ARG A 86 -0.37 1.14 -11.61
CA ARG A 86 -1.75 1.23 -12.05
C ARG A 86 -2.16 2.70 -12.18
N GLN A 87 -3.28 2.93 -12.85
CA GLN A 87 -3.86 4.27 -12.94
C GLN A 87 -4.58 4.61 -11.64
N PRO A 88 -4.47 5.85 -11.17
CA PRO A 88 -5.24 6.30 -10.01
C PRO A 88 -6.75 6.16 -10.25
N GLN A 89 -7.48 5.81 -9.20
CA GLN A 89 -8.93 5.58 -9.26
C GLN A 89 -9.74 6.58 -8.43
N GLY A 90 -9.07 7.42 -7.64
CA GLY A 90 -9.75 8.35 -6.76
C GLY A 90 -10.32 7.67 -5.52
N LEU A 91 -9.58 6.75 -4.92
CA LEU A 91 -10.05 6.03 -3.75
C LEU A 91 -10.27 6.99 -2.57
N PRO A 92 -11.32 6.77 -1.75
CA PRO A 92 -11.72 7.77 -0.75
C PRO A 92 -10.94 7.72 0.56
N ASN A 93 -10.42 6.55 0.94
CA ASN A 93 -9.77 6.38 2.23
C ASN A 93 -8.80 5.20 2.18
N PHE A 94 -8.22 4.85 3.33
CA PHE A 94 -7.42 3.64 3.45
C PHE A 94 -8.07 2.71 4.48
N GLU A 95 -8.28 1.47 4.10
CA GLU A 95 -9.00 0.51 4.94
C GLU A 95 -8.39 -0.89 4.88
N THR A 96 -8.69 -1.68 5.91
CA THR A 96 -8.37 -3.11 5.90
C THR A 96 -9.51 -3.86 5.20
N ARG A 97 -9.14 -4.83 4.37
CA ARG A 97 -10.10 -5.74 3.75
C ARG A 97 -9.84 -7.17 4.18
N TYR A 98 -10.87 -7.96 4.07
CA TYR A 98 -10.83 -9.38 4.41
C TYR A 98 -11.28 -10.21 3.20
#